data_899dd86186941099efa0ce4cca7d29ba
#
_entry.id   899dd86186941099efa0ce4cca7d29ba
#
_cell.length_a   1.000
_cell.length_b   1.000
_cell.length_c   1.000
_cell.angle_alpha   90.00
_cell.angle_beta   90.00
_cell.angle_gamma   90.00
#
_symmetry.space_group_name_H-M   'P 1'
#
loop_
_entity.id
_entity.type
_entity.pdbx_description
1 polymer ?
#
loop_
_entity_poly.entity_id
_entity_poly.type
_entity_poly.pdbx_seq_one_letter_code
_entity_poly.pdbx_strand_id
1 'polypeptide(L)'
;MRQSLRNTRALLLIGLPAIVLACGGSDEPSTTPIAGTYAATFFHTSGASGQTDQIAAGSTLQITLAANGSTTGHLHMAASGGNPALDADMAGTWTATENHIVTFTQSADTFVRNMPFTWGSDIQGISILTGDKVFAGTRIEVTLTRASTY
;
A
#
# COMPACT_ATOMS: atom_id res chain seq x y z
N MET A 1 81.88 12.23 38.13
CA MET A 1 81.23 12.64 36.85
C MET A 1 79.79 12.26 36.98
N ARG A 2 78.87 13.28 36.94
CA ARG A 2 77.47 13.19 37.34
C ARG A 2 76.55 13.01 36.14
N GLN A 3 75.81 11.94 36.07
CA GLN A 3 74.73 11.73 35.10
C GLN A 3 73.46 12.40 35.58
N SER A 4 72.90 13.23 34.73
CA SER A 4 71.61 13.87 34.97
C SER A 4 70.53 13.10 34.20
N LEU A 5 69.62 12.49 34.94
CA LEU A 5 68.43 11.84 34.43
C LEU A 5 67.34 12.91 34.23
N ARG A 6 66.93 13.15 33.00
CA ARG A 6 65.76 13.97 32.66
C ARG A 6 64.56 13.05 32.38
N ASN A 7 63.62 13.07 33.33
CA ASN A 7 62.33 12.43 33.20
C ASN A 7 61.46 13.23 32.19
N THR A 8 61.16 12.65 31.05
CA THR A 8 60.16 13.17 30.13
C THR A 8 58.85 12.48 30.44
N ARG A 9 57.92 13.19 31.04
CA ARG A 9 56.53 12.73 31.23
C ARG A 9 55.77 12.91 29.91
N ALA A 10 55.45 11.82 29.26
CA ALA A 10 54.55 11.81 28.12
C ALA A 10 53.11 11.88 28.63
N LEU A 11 52.40 13.01 28.30
CA LEU A 11 50.98 13.19 28.57
C LEU A 11 50.21 12.47 27.44
N LEU A 12 49.55 11.37 27.79
CA LEU A 12 48.69 10.62 26.88
C LEU A 12 47.33 11.30 26.88
N LEU A 13 47.00 12.10 25.85
CA LEU A 13 45.68 12.66 25.60
C LEU A 13 44.81 11.59 24.97
N ILE A 14 43.95 10.97 25.77
CA ILE A 14 42.91 10.06 25.30
C ILE A 14 41.77 10.91 24.71
N GLY A 15 41.76 11.04 23.38
CA GLY A 15 40.64 11.63 22.66
C GLY A 15 39.45 10.67 22.65
N LEU A 16 38.37 11.00 23.34
CA LEU A 16 37.06 10.32 23.18
C LEU A 16 36.51 10.62 21.81
N PRO A 17 36.17 9.60 20.97
CA PRO A 17 35.38 9.84 19.79
C PRO A 17 33.92 10.09 20.23
N ALA A 18 33.41 11.30 19.99
CA ALA A 18 31.99 11.60 20.07
C ALA A 18 31.26 10.82 18.99
N ILE A 19 30.59 9.73 19.34
CA ILE A 19 29.66 9.02 18.48
C ILE A 19 28.43 9.91 18.38
N VAL A 20 28.33 10.66 17.28
CA VAL A 20 27.09 11.34 16.88
C VAL A 20 26.14 10.25 16.37
N LEU A 21 25.24 9.80 17.24
CA LEU A 21 24.07 9.04 16.84
C LEU A 21 23.20 10.00 16.01
N ALA A 22 23.38 10.01 14.69
CA ALA A 22 22.44 10.60 13.77
C ALA A 22 21.16 9.74 13.86
N CYS A 23 20.18 10.15 14.67
CA CYS A 23 18.80 9.73 14.55
C CYS A 23 18.28 10.28 13.22
N GLY A 24 18.58 9.57 12.13
CA GLY A 24 17.89 9.71 10.87
C GLY A 24 16.50 9.08 11.06
N GLY A 25 15.54 9.83 11.59
CA GLY A 25 14.15 9.49 11.44
C GLY A 25 13.84 9.57 9.96
N SER A 26 13.70 8.43 9.28
CA SER A 26 13.05 8.38 8.00
C SER A 26 11.58 8.71 8.26
N ASP A 27 11.13 9.89 7.83
CA ASP A 27 9.73 10.28 7.77
C ASP A 27 9.03 9.51 6.64
N GLU A 28 9.25 8.21 6.54
CA GLU A 28 8.43 7.37 5.68
C GLU A 28 7.03 7.26 6.30
N PRO A 29 5.97 7.58 5.53
CA PRO A 29 4.60 7.48 6.03
C PRO A 29 4.37 6.06 6.55
N SER A 30 3.93 5.95 7.81
CA SER A 30 3.67 4.65 8.43
C SER A 30 2.60 3.91 7.63
N THR A 31 2.97 2.80 6.99
CA THR A 31 2.04 1.93 6.25
C THR A 31 1.15 1.09 7.16
N THR A 32 1.47 1.03 8.47
CA THR A 32 0.78 0.21 9.46
C THR A 32 -0.73 0.47 9.56
N PRO A 33 -1.24 1.73 9.52
CA PRO A 33 -2.68 1.98 9.56
C PRO A 33 -3.43 1.47 8.33
N ILE A 34 -2.75 1.40 7.19
CA ILE A 34 -3.34 1.02 5.89
C ILE A 34 -3.26 -0.50 5.70
N ALA A 35 -2.28 -1.17 6.31
CA ALA A 35 -2.11 -2.61 6.17
C ALA A 35 -3.34 -3.36 6.68
N GLY A 36 -3.80 -4.39 5.94
CA GLY A 36 -4.97 -5.18 6.28
C GLY A 36 -5.58 -5.85 5.05
N THR A 37 -6.65 -6.61 5.27
CA THR A 37 -7.44 -7.21 4.19
C THR A 37 -8.65 -6.34 3.90
N TYR A 38 -8.88 -6.05 2.64
CA TYR A 38 -9.95 -5.23 2.12
C TYR A 38 -10.81 -6.02 1.14
N ALA A 39 -12.13 -5.85 1.20
CA ALA A 39 -13.07 -6.43 0.26
C ALA A 39 -13.94 -5.33 -0.37
N ALA A 40 -14.32 -5.52 -1.64
CA ALA A 40 -15.21 -4.58 -2.31
C ALA A 40 -16.60 -4.57 -1.64
N THR A 41 -17.02 -3.38 -1.23
CA THR A 41 -18.38 -3.10 -0.71
C THR A 41 -19.19 -2.23 -1.67
N PHE A 42 -18.52 -1.61 -2.63
CA PHE A 42 -19.11 -0.91 -3.76
C PHE A 42 -18.22 -1.20 -4.98
N PHE A 43 -18.85 -1.61 -6.10
CA PHE A 43 -18.12 -1.90 -7.31
C PHE A 43 -19.05 -1.71 -8.52
N HIS A 44 -18.88 -0.59 -9.21
CA HIS A 44 -19.67 -0.24 -10.38
C HIS A 44 -18.81 -0.09 -11.61
N THR A 45 -19.37 -0.45 -12.76
CA THR A 45 -18.79 -0.17 -14.07
C THR A 45 -19.79 0.62 -14.89
N SER A 46 -19.30 1.61 -15.65
CA SER A 46 -20.12 2.46 -16.51
C SER A 46 -19.49 2.51 -17.91
N GLY A 47 -20.27 2.20 -18.92
CA GLY A 47 -19.85 2.20 -20.32
C GLY A 47 -21.00 2.60 -21.25
N ALA A 48 -20.84 2.37 -22.55
CA ALA A 48 -21.84 2.72 -23.56
C ALA A 48 -23.21 2.03 -23.35
N SER A 49 -23.22 0.86 -22.71
CA SER A 49 -24.43 0.09 -22.39
C SER A 49 -25.12 0.49 -21.05
N GLY A 50 -24.58 1.49 -20.35
CA GLY A 50 -25.08 1.94 -19.05
C GLY A 50 -24.17 1.57 -17.89
N GLN A 51 -24.74 1.63 -16.67
CA GLN A 51 -24.08 1.30 -15.41
C GLN A 51 -24.49 -0.10 -14.94
N THR A 52 -23.53 -0.84 -14.38
CA THR A 52 -23.71 -2.18 -13.80
C THR A 52 -23.16 -2.19 -12.39
N ASP A 53 -23.95 -2.66 -11.42
CA ASP A 53 -23.46 -3.04 -10.09
C ASP A 53 -22.81 -4.42 -10.20
N GLN A 54 -21.48 -4.44 -10.08
CA GLN A 54 -20.70 -5.66 -10.25
C GLN A 54 -20.85 -6.62 -9.07
N ILE A 55 -21.08 -6.11 -7.85
CA ILE A 55 -21.32 -6.97 -6.68
C ILE A 55 -22.66 -7.68 -6.84
N ALA A 56 -23.72 -6.96 -7.22
CA ALA A 56 -25.02 -7.57 -7.48
C ALA A 56 -24.98 -8.57 -8.65
N ALA A 57 -24.06 -8.36 -9.62
CA ALA A 57 -23.80 -9.29 -10.72
C ALA A 57 -22.98 -10.53 -10.32
N GLY A 58 -22.48 -10.61 -9.09
CA GLY A 58 -21.68 -11.74 -8.57
C GLY A 58 -20.17 -11.55 -8.65
N SER A 59 -19.68 -10.36 -9.06
CA SER A 59 -18.25 -10.07 -9.04
C SER A 59 -17.74 -9.83 -7.62
N THR A 60 -16.48 -10.17 -7.36
CA THR A 60 -15.81 -9.96 -6.08
C THR A 60 -14.40 -9.41 -6.28
N LEU A 61 -13.96 -8.58 -5.35
CA LEU A 61 -12.58 -8.11 -5.29
C LEU A 61 -12.13 -8.11 -3.83
N GLN A 62 -11.03 -8.80 -3.56
CA GLN A 62 -10.38 -8.81 -2.26
C GLN A 62 -8.89 -8.53 -2.43
N ILE A 63 -8.31 -7.70 -1.56
CA ILE A 63 -6.89 -7.36 -1.55
C ILE A 63 -6.39 -7.38 -0.11
N THR A 64 -5.23 -7.97 0.10
CA THR A 64 -4.50 -7.92 1.37
C THR A 64 -3.24 -7.08 1.20
N LEU A 65 -3.09 -6.06 2.04
CA LEU A 65 -1.93 -5.17 2.13
C LEU A 65 -1.11 -5.60 3.34
N ALA A 66 0.06 -6.18 3.11
CA ALA A 66 0.96 -6.53 4.19
C ALA A 66 1.80 -5.30 4.61
N ALA A 67 2.15 -5.21 5.90
CA ALA A 67 2.92 -4.09 6.45
C ALA A 67 4.33 -3.96 5.83
N ASN A 68 4.85 -5.01 5.21
CA ASN A 68 6.13 -5.01 4.49
C ASN A 68 6.03 -4.47 3.05
N GLY A 69 4.88 -3.91 2.65
CA GLY A 69 4.65 -3.38 1.30
C GLY A 69 4.29 -4.42 0.24
N SER A 70 4.20 -5.71 0.59
CA SER A 70 3.66 -6.71 -0.34
C SER A 70 2.14 -6.70 -0.40
N THR A 71 1.56 -7.13 -1.53
CA THR A 71 0.12 -7.29 -1.68
C THR A 71 -0.21 -8.60 -2.38
N THR A 72 -1.34 -9.18 -1.97
CA THR A 72 -1.99 -10.30 -2.63
C THR A 72 -3.47 -10.00 -2.76
N GLY A 73 -4.16 -10.67 -3.66
CA GLY A 73 -5.60 -10.49 -3.82
C GLY A 73 -6.18 -11.40 -4.88
N HIS A 74 -7.50 -11.34 -5.00
CA HIS A 74 -8.25 -12.04 -6.03
C HIS A 74 -9.35 -11.15 -6.57
N LEU A 75 -9.46 -11.09 -7.88
CA LEU A 75 -10.53 -10.43 -8.61
C LEU A 75 -11.31 -11.49 -9.37
N HIS A 76 -12.60 -11.61 -9.09
CA HIS A 76 -13.57 -12.30 -9.91
C HIS A 76 -14.51 -11.29 -10.56
N MET A 77 -14.58 -11.27 -11.88
CA MET A 77 -15.57 -10.52 -12.65
C MET A 77 -16.58 -11.50 -13.21
N ALA A 78 -17.86 -11.33 -12.86
CA ALA A 78 -18.91 -12.15 -13.41
C ALA A 78 -19.05 -11.94 -14.92
N ALA A 79 -19.45 -12.98 -15.64
CA ALA A 79 -19.74 -12.88 -17.07
C ALA A 79 -20.83 -11.83 -17.33
N SER A 80 -20.61 -10.92 -18.26
CA SER A 80 -21.54 -9.82 -18.55
C SER A 80 -21.40 -9.33 -19.98
N GLY A 81 -22.54 -8.98 -20.60
CA GLY A 81 -22.53 -8.34 -21.93
C GLY A 81 -21.88 -9.17 -23.04
N GLY A 82 -21.88 -10.49 -22.93
CA GLY A 82 -21.21 -11.39 -23.86
C GLY A 82 -19.72 -11.62 -23.58
N ASN A 83 -19.16 -10.98 -22.56
CA ASN A 83 -17.80 -11.27 -22.09
C ASN A 83 -17.82 -12.44 -21.11
N PRO A 84 -16.84 -13.36 -21.19
CA PRO A 84 -16.71 -14.45 -20.20
C PRO A 84 -16.35 -13.90 -18.82
N ALA A 85 -16.58 -14.70 -17.79
CA ALA A 85 -16.06 -14.39 -16.47
C ALA A 85 -14.52 -14.30 -16.49
N LEU A 86 -13.98 -13.41 -15.65
CA LEU A 86 -12.54 -13.24 -15.46
C LEU A 86 -12.20 -13.59 -14.02
N ASP A 87 -11.21 -14.46 -13.83
CA ASP A 87 -10.60 -14.73 -12.54
C ASP A 87 -9.12 -14.35 -12.60
N ALA A 88 -8.65 -13.56 -11.64
CA ALA A 88 -7.28 -13.11 -11.59
C ALA A 88 -6.73 -13.09 -10.17
N ASP A 89 -5.69 -13.88 -9.93
CA ASP A 89 -4.88 -13.75 -8.72
C ASP A 89 -3.92 -12.58 -8.89
N MET A 90 -3.91 -11.71 -7.89
CA MET A 90 -3.14 -10.48 -7.89
C MET A 90 -2.06 -10.55 -6.81
N ALA A 91 -0.80 -10.47 -7.22
CA ALA A 91 0.33 -10.42 -6.32
C ALA A 91 1.30 -9.32 -6.76
N GLY A 92 1.93 -8.65 -5.79
CA GLY A 92 2.84 -7.56 -6.09
C GLY A 92 3.22 -6.75 -4.86
N THR A 93 3.31 -5.44 -5.06
CA THR A 93 3.64 -4.47 -3.99
C THR A 93 2.63 -3.33 -3.97
N TRP A 94 2.58 -2.65 -2.86
CA TRP A 94 1.81 -1.43 -2.70
C TRP A 94 2.65 -0.33 -2.07
N THR A 95 2.30 0.91 -2.40
CA THR A 95 2.89 2.12 -1.83
C THR A 95 1.79 3.08 -1.42
N ALA A 96 2.04 3.89 -0.40
CA ALA A 96 1.18 4.98 0.01
C ALA A 96 1.95 6.30 -0.02
N THR A 97 1.29 7.38 -0.40
CA THR A 97 1.85 8.74 -0.36
C THR A 97 1.28 9.51 0.84
N GLU A 98 1.92 10.64 1.18
CA GLU A 98 1.43 11.57 2.21
C GLU A 98 0.02 12.10 1.92
N ASN A 99 -0.38 12.13 0.65
CA ASN A 99 -1.73 12.56 0.21
C ASN A 99 -2.76 11.43 0.30
N HIS A 100 -2.50 10.38 1.06
CA HIS A 100 -3.39 9.24 1.25
C HIS A 100 -3.69 8.47 -0.05
N ILE A 101 -2.82 8.53 -1.05
CA ILE A 101 -2.96 7.75 -2.28
C ILE A 101 -2.21 6.44 -2.12
N VAL A 102 -2.94 5.34 -2.29
CA VAL A 102 -2.41 3.96 -2.31
C VAL A 102 -2.40 3.47 -3.74
N THR A 103 -1.28 2.95 -4.19
CA THR A 103 -1.12 2.41 -5.55
C THR A 103 -0.60 0.98 -5.48
N PHE A 104 -1.17 0.11 -6.32
CA PHE A 104 -0.78 -1.29 -6.43
C PHE A 104 0.03 -1.52 -7.71
N THR A 105 1.21 -2.10 -7.57
CA THR A 105 2.00 -2.62 -8.69
C THR A 105 1.88 -4.14 -8.70
N GLN A 106 1.10 -4.67 -9.62
CA GLN A 106 0.73 -6.08 -9.67
C GLN A 106 1.11 -6.72 -10.99
N SER A 107 1.33 -8.04 -10.98
CA SER A 107 1.64 -8.84 -12.16
C SER A 107 0.42 -9.03 -13.07
N ALA A 108 -0.77 -9.21 -12.46
CA ALA A 108 -2.01 -9.41 -13.21
C ALA A 108 -2.43 -8.14 -13.99
N ASP A 109 -2.86 -8.32 -15.23
CA ASP A 109 -3.36 -7.22 -16.08
C ASP A 109 -4.84 -6.94 -15.79
N THR A 110 -5.10 -6.35 -14.64
CA THR A 110 -6.43 -5.96 -14.19
C THR A 110 -6.52 -4.44 -14.04
N PHE A 111 -7.74 -3.91 -13.91
CA PHE A 111 -7.94 -2.49 -13.65
C PHE A 111 -7.30 -2.01 -12.34
N VAL A 112 -7.08 -2.90 -11.38
CA VAL A 112 -6.47 -2.62 -10.08
C VAL A 112 -5.00 -2.23 -10.22
N ARG A 113 -4.31 -2.77 -11.24
CA ARG A 113 -2.90 -2.44 -11.49
C ARG A 113 -2.73 -0.97 -11.84
N ASN A 114 -1.89 -0.29 -11.06
CA ASN A 114 -1.60 1.14 -11.18
C ASN A 114 -2.85 2.05 -11.06
N MET A 115 -3.94 1.55 -10.46
CA MET A 115 -5.08 2.37 -10.10
C MET A 115 -4.74 3.14 -8.82
N PRO A 116 -4.89 4.47 -8.77
CA PRO A 116 -4.78 5.21 -7.53
C PRO A 116 -6.02 4.98 -6.68
N PHE A 117 -5.83 4.60 -5.43
CA PHE A 117 -6.88 4.52 -4.43
C PHE A 117 -6.66 5.61 -3.38
N THR A 118 -7.69 6.34 -3.04
CA THR A 118 -7.68 7.25 -1.91
C THR A 118 -8.00 6.47 -0.64
N TRP A 119 -7.08 6.47 0.31
CA TRP A 119 -7.29 5.90 1.63
C TRP A 119 -8.01 6.90 2.55
N GLY A 120 -8.95 6.42 3.32
CA GLY A 120 -9.71 7.18 4.30
C GLY A 120 -10.38 6.29 5.33
N SER A 121 -11.34 6.86 6.05
CA SER A 121 -12.21 6.13 6.95
C SER A 121 -13.67 6.46 6.63
N ASP A 122 -14.55 5.48 6.82
CA ASP A 122 -15.98 5.72 6.78
C ASP A 122 -16.48 6.44 8.05
N ILE A 123 -17.78 6.63 8.14
CA ILE A 123 -18.44 7.30 9.30
C ILE A 123 -18.32 6.51 10.61
N GLN A 124 -17.96 5.23 10.55
CA GLN A 124 -17.72 4.35 11.70
C GLN A 124 -16.24 4.25 12.06
N GLY A 125 -15.35 4.93 11.32
CA GLY A 125 -13.91 4.87 11.50
C GLY A 125 -13.25 3.63 10.88
N ILE A 126 -13.98 2.87 10.05
CA ILE A 126 -13.44 1.71 9.35
C ILE A 126 -12.63 2.20 8.15
N SER A 127 -11.41 1.69 7.98
CA SER A 127 -10.54 2.05 6.86
C SER A 127 -11.16 1.64 5.53
N ILE A 128 -11.16 2.56 4.57
CA ILE A 128 -11.66 2.35 3.22
C ILE A 128 -10.60 2.78 2.19
N LEU A 129 -10.66 2.15 1.01
CA LEU A 129 -9.92 2.54 -0.19
C LEU A 129 -10.92 2.80 -1.30
N THR A 130 -10.96 4.03 -1.82
CA THR A 130 -11.85 4.40 -2.93
C THR A 130 -11.04 4.65 -4.18
N GLY A 131 -11.46 4.07 -5.29
CA GLY A 131 -10.79 4.21 -6.58
C GLY A 131 -11.78 4.49 -7.71
N ASP A 132 -11.32 5.28 -8.68
CA ASP A 132 -12.02 5.61 -9.93
C ASP A 132 -11.00 5.60 -11.08
N LYS A 133 -11.29 4.84 -12.13
CA LYS A 133 -10.40 4.71 -13.28
C LYS A 133 -11.19 4.35 -14.54
N VAL A 134 -10.78 4.90 -15.67
CA VAL A 134 -11.18 4.38 -16.98
C VAL A 134 -10.20 3.29 -17.40
N PHE A 135 -10.71 2.09 -17.63
CA PHE A 135 -9.94 0.94 -18.11
C PHE A 135 -10.64 0.32 -19.32
N ALA A 136 -9.93 0.18 -20.41
CA ALA A 136 -10.48 -0.34 -21.69
C ALA A 136 -11.80 0.32 -22.13
N GLY A 137 -11.93 1.64 -21.93
CA GLY A 137 -13.13 2.41 -22.31
C GLY A 137 -14.30 2.32 -21.33
N THR A 138 -14.15 1.59 -20.24
CA THR A 138 -15.15 1.45 -19.17
C THR A 138 -14.68 2.23 -17.93
N ARG A 139 -15.52 3.07 -17.36
CA ARG A 139 -15.26 3.70 -16.08
C ARG A 139 -15.55 2.69 -14.98
N ILE A 140 -14.63 2.55 -14.05
CA ILE A 140 -14.69 1.64 -12.91
C ILE A 140 -14.60 2.46 -11.64
N GLU A 141 -15.61 2.31 -10.78
CA GLU A 141 -15.70 2.95 -9.47
C GLU A 141 -15.75 1.84 -8.42
N VAL A 142 -14.84 1.85 -7.45
CA VAL A 142 -14.76 0.81 -6.43
C VAL A 142 -14.46 1.40 -5.06
N THR A 143 -15.14 0.88 -4.04
CA THR A 143 -14.79 1.09 -2.63
C THR A 143 -14.48 -0.25 -2.01
N LEU A 144 -13.30 -0.34 -1.41
CA LEU A 144 -12.85 -1.50 -0.65
C LEU A 144 -12.93 -1.13 0.83
N THR A 145 -13.58 -1.95 1.62
CA THR A 145 -13.71 -1.77 3.08
C THR A 145 -12.83 -2.79 3.78
N ARG A 146 -12.11 -2.35 4.80
CA ARG A 146 -11.23 -3.22 5.59
C ARG A 146 -12.07 -4.24 6.34
N ALA A 147 -11.70 -5.52 6.23
CA ALA A 147 -12.31 -6.59 7.02
C ALA A 147 -11.98 -6.39 8.50
N SER A 148 -13.00 -6.45 9.35
CA SER A 148 -12.81 -6.46 10.81
C SER A 148 -12.18 -7.81 11.19
N THR A 149 -11.02 -7.78 11.85
CA THR A 149 -10.48 -8.95 12.54
C THR A 149 -11.14 -9.02 13.92
N TYR A 150 -12.18 -9.85 14.04
CA TYR A 150 -12.72 -10.27 15.33
C TYR A 150 -11.94 -11.47 15.86
#